data_f24712ea93c59c939fbf9243963f62cb
#
_entry.id   f24712ea93c59c939fbf9243963f62cb
#
_cell.length_a   1.000
_cell.length_b   1.000
_cell.length_c   1.000
_cell.angle_alpha   90.00
_cell.angle_beta   90.00
_cell.angle_gamma   90.00
#
_symmetry.space_group_name_H-M   'P 1'
#
loop_
_entity.id
_entity.type
_entity.pdbx_description
1 polymer ?
#
loop_
_entity_poly.entity_id
_entity_poly.type
_entity_poly.pdbx_seq_one_letter_code
_entity_poly.pdbx_strand_id
1 'polypeptide(L)'
;MRQLSALMILVVMLSLVMMPALSEAEGMKTIYFAGGCFWGVEHMMALVPGVKDAVSGYANGTVDNPDYRQVVSGSTGHRETVKVTYDPSLVTLSELTELYFSSIDPTVKNRQGNDIGSQYQTGIYYDNEAGGDVIRGLADQEKQKHSAFEVEIKPLDNFWNAEDY
;
A
#
# COMPACT_ATOMS: atom_id res chain seq x y z
N MET A 1 -40.23 52.65 33.93
CA MET A 1 -40.59 51.53 33.04
C MET A 1 -39.79 51.57 31.77
N ARG A 2 -38.49 51.38 31.80
CA ARG A 2 -37.62 51.33 30.57
C ARG A 2 -36.27 50.65 30.82
N GLN A 3 -36.24 49.54 31.52
CA GLN A 3 -35.00 48.80 31.77
C GLN A 3 -35.12 47.27 31.68
N LEU A 4 -36.16 46.72 31.02
CA LEU A 4 -36.36 45.26 30.91
C LEU A 4 -36.21 44.69 29.50
N SER A 5 -35.81 45.52 28.51
CA SER A 5 -35.72 45.07 27.11
C SER A 5 -34.30 44.79 26.60
N ALA A 6 -33.27 45.00 27.40
CA ALA A 6 -31.87 44.83 26.95
C ALA A 6 -31.23 43.50 27.37
N LEU A 7 -31.88 42.72 28.22
CA LEU A 7 -31.29 41.46 28.72
C LEU A 7 -31.73 40.20 27.94
N MET A 8 -32.64 40.36 27.00
CA MET A 8 -33.21 39.20 26.25
C MET A 8 -32.60 38.99 24.86
N ILE A 9 -31.69 39.90 24.43
CA ILE A 9 -31.01 39.79 23.10
C ILE A 9 -29.66 39.10 23.20
N LEU A 10 -29.10 38.87 24.40
CA LEU A 10 -27.75 38.33 24.55
C LEU A 10 -27.68 36.80 24.73
N VAL A 11 -28.80 36.08 24.73
CA VAL A 11 -28.80 34.64 24.93
C VAL A 11 -29.00 33.84 23.62
N VAL A 12 -29.27 34.50 22.49
CA VAL A 12 -29.50 33.81 21.19
C VAL A 12 -28.25 33.68 20.31
N MET A 13 -27.12 34.24 20.71
CA MET A 13 -25.89 34.29 19.85
C MET A 13 -24.76 33.31 20.26
N LEU A 14 -25.04 32.26 21.01
CA LEU A 14 -23.99 31.30 21.37
C LEU A 14 -24.40 29.83 21.29
N SER A 15 -25.21 29.48 20.31
CA SER A 15 -25.29 28.10 19.83
C SER A 15 -24.67 28.00 18.45
N LEU A 16 -23.36 28.29 18.37
CA LEU A 16 -22.54 27.85 17.26
C LEU A 16 -22.44 26.32 17.41
N VAL A 17 -23.42 25.63 16.83
CA VAL A 17 -23.40 24.17 16.68
C VAL A 17 -22.08 23.87 15.96
N MET A 18 -21.15 23.35 16.72
CA MET A 18 -19.95 22.71 16.19
C MET A 18 -20.45 21.46 15.45
N MET A 19 -20.85 21.63 14.20
CA MET A 19 -21.08 20.50 13.31
C MET A 19 -19.74 19.73 13.25
N PRO A 20 -19.71 18.44 13.61
CA PRO A 20 -18.54 17.66 13.33
C PRO A 20 -18.32 17.79 11.81
N ALA A 21 -17.11 18.19 11.39
CA ALA A 21 -16.71 18.11 10.00
C ALA A 21 -17.02 16.68 9.57
N LEU A 22 -17.95 16.53 8.63
CA LEU A 22 -18.12 15.25 7.92
C LEU A 22 -16.75 14.94 7.35
N SER A 23 -16.07 13.96 7.93
CA SER A 23 -14.90 13.35 7.33
C SER A 23 -15.36 12.92 5.94
N GLU A 24 -14.89 13.57 4.89
CA GLU A 24 -15.05 13.05 3.54
C GLU A 24 -14.57 11.62 3.61
N ALA A 25 -15.42 10.67 3.21
CA ALA A 25 -15.03 9.27 3.13
C ALA A 25 -13.85 9.22 2.17
N GLU A 26 -12.65 8.98 2.70
CA GLU A 26 -11.47 8.78 1.85
C GLU A 26 -11.78 7.63 0.89
N GLY A 27 -11.64 7.86 -0.42
CA GLY A 27 -11.86 6.84 -1.44
C GLY A 27 -10.89 5.67 -1.25
N MET A 28 -11.18 4.54 -1.91
CA MET A 28 -10.27 3.39 -1.95
C MET A 28 -8.86 3.82 -2.34
N LYS A 29 -7.86 3.26 -1.69
CA LYS A 29 -6.44 3.48 -1.97
C LYS A 29 -5.80 2.21 -2.54
N THR A 30 -4.69 2.39 -3.22
CA THR A 30 -3.96 1.29 -3.86
C THR A 30 -2.49 1.31 -3.45
N ILE A 31 -1.92 0.12 -3.29
CA ILE A 31 -0.50 -0.12 -3.03
C ILE A 31 -0.06 -1.42 -3.71
N TYR A 32 1.23 -1.58 -4.01
CA TYR A 32 1.76 -2.71 -4.76
C TYR A 32 2.88 -3.38 -3.97
N PHE A 33 2.73 -4.68 -3.69
CA PHE A 33 3.68 -5.48 -2.91
C PHE A 33 4.30 -6.59 -3.76
N ALA A 34 5.63 -6.59 -3.90
CA ALA A 34 6.42 -7.66 -4.48
C ALA A 34 7.12 -8.44 -3.35
N GLY A 35 6.87 -9.73 -3.23
CA GLY A 35 7.34 -10.52 -2.08
C GLY A 35 7.62 -11.99 -2.42
N GLY A 36 8.36 -12.27 -3.50
CA GLY A 36 8.54 -13.62 -4.03
C GLY A 36 7.36 -14.02 -4.91
N CYS A 37 6.89 -15.27 -4.79
CA CYS A 37 5.73 -15.73 -5.52
C CYS A 37 4.47 -14.90 -5.16
N PHE A 38 3.89 -14.25 -6.15
CA PHE A 38 2.76 -13.33 -5.95
C PHE A 38 1.49 -14.03 -5.40
N TRP A 39 1.28 -15.32 -5.67
CA TRP A 39 0.11 -16.05 -5.13
C TRP A 39 0.09 -16.08 -3.59
N GLY A 40 1.27 -16.19 -2.96
CA GLY A 40 1.37 -16.16 -1.51
C GLY A 40 1.02 -14.77 -0.94
N VAL A 41 1.53 -13.72 -1.57
CA VAL A 41 1.25 -12.32 -1.18
C VAL A 41 -0.21 -11.97 -1.44
N GLU A 42 -0.77 -12.36 -2.60
CA GLU A 42 -2.18 -12.15 -2.94
C GLU A 42 -3.10 -12.81 -1.91
N HIS A 43 -2.88 -14.10 -1.62
CA HIS A 43 -3.68 -14.81 -0.64
C HIS A 43 -3.63 -14.16 0.75
N MET A 44 -2.44 -13.78 1.20
CA MET A 44 -2.26 -13.12 2.49
C MET A 44 -3.01 -11.78 2.54
N MET A 45 -2.85 -10.94 1.53
CA MET A 45 -3.46 -9.61 1.49
C MET A 45 -4.98 -9.68 1.35
N ALA A 46 -5.51 -10.62 0.57
CA ALA A 46 -6.94 -10.83 0.40
C ALA A 46 -7.67 -11.22 1.71
N LEU A 47 -6.96 -11.76 2.69
CA LEU A 47 -7.53 -12.12 4.00
C LEU A 47 -7.59 -10.93 4.98
N VAL A 48 -7.00 -9.79 4.67
CA VAL A 48 -6.96 -8.63 5.57
C VAL A 48 -8.32 -7.91 5.56
N PRO A 49 -8.99 -7.74 6.71
CA PRO A 49 -10.19 -6.93 6.78
C PRO A 49 -9.91 -5.49 6.34
N GLY A 50 -10.68 -4.99 5.38
CA GLY A 50 -10.46 -3.67 4.78
C GLY A 50 -9.79 -3.73 3.40
N VAL A 51 -9.10 -4.80 3.05
CA VAL A 51 -8.68 -5.06 1.66
C VAL A 51 -9.94 -5.45 0.85
N LYS A 52 -10.13 -4.78 -0.28
CA LYS A 52 -11.28 -5.00 -1.17
C LYS A 52 -10.90 -5.86 -2.36
N ASP A 53 -9.64 -5.79 -2.78
CA ASP A 53 -9.14 -6.53 -3.91
C ASP A 53 -7.62 -6.73 -3.80
N ALA A 54 -7.13 -7.89 -4.20
CA ALA A 54 -5.72 -8.22 -4.30
C ALA A 54 -5.52 -8.96 -5.63
N VAL A 55 -4.74 -8.38 -6.54
CA VAL A 55 -4.58 -8.87 -7.91
C VAL A 55 -3.11 -9.10 -8.22
N SER A 56 -2.77 -10.32 -8.58
CA SER A 56 -1.43 -10.68 -9.05
C SER A 56 -1.11 -10.04 -10.40
N GLY A 57 0.13 -9.63 -10.58
CA GLY A 57 0.61 -9.00 -11.81
C GLY A 57 2.12 -8.80 -11.84
N TYR A 58 2.55 -7.97 -12.75
CA TYR A 58 3.95 -7.72 -13.07
C TYR A 58 4.23 -6.22 -13.04
N ALA A 59 5.19 -5.78 -12.22
CA ALA A 59 5.49 -4.37 -12.03
C ALA A 59 6.92 -3.98 -12.44
N ASN A 60 7.06 -2.73 -12.84
CA ASN A 60 8.34 -2.03 -12.98
C ASN A 60 9.34 -2.70 -13.93
N GLY A 61 8.86 -3.40 -14.96
CA GLY A 61 9.68 -3.95 -16.02
C GLY A 61 9.68 -3.10 -17.28
N THR A 62 10.33 -3.60 -18.32
CA THR A 62 10.57 -2.88 -19.58
C THR A 62 9.78 -3.44 -20.76
N VAL A 63 9.04 -4.52 -20.57
CA VAL A 63 8.24 -5.19 -21.62
C VAL A 63 6.77 -4.85 -21.38
N ASP A 64 6.11 -4.33 -22.40
CA ASP A 64 4.70 -4.03 -22.35
C ASP A 64 3.87 -5.32 -22.41
N ASN A 65 2.88 -5.43 -21.53
CA ASN A 65 1.95 -6.55 -21.44
C ASN A 65 2.66 -7.92 -21.51
N PRO A 66 3.62 -8.21 -20.60
CA PRO A 66 4.37 -9.45 -20.63
C PRO A 66 3.47 -10.62 -20.21
N ASP A 67 3.78 -11.80 -20.74
CA ASP A 67 3.22 -13.05 -20.22
C ASP A 67 4.10 -13.66 -19.11
N TYR A 68 3.54 -14.61 -18.37
CA TYR A 68 4.24 -15.30 -17.26
C TYR A 68 5.57 -15.91 -17.71
N ARG A 69 5.63 -16.54 -18.89
CA ARG A 69 6.85 -17.18 -19.40
C ARG A 69 7.96 -16.17 -19.63
N GLN A 70 7.60 -15.00 -20.14
CA GLN A 70 8.55 -13.91 -20.34
C GLN A 70 9.09 -13.41 -19.00
N VAL A 71 8.21 -13.22 -17.98
CA VAL A 71 8.61 -12.72 -16.66
C VAL A 71 9.53 -13.71 -15.94
N VAL A 72 9.17 -15.00 -15.91
CA VAL A 72 9.99 -16.04 -15.23
C VAL A 72 11.33 -16.30 -15.92
N SER A 73 11.49 -15.89 -17.18
CA SER A 73 12.80 -15.93 -17.85
C SER A 73 13.81 -14.95 -17.22
N GLY A 74 13.33 -13.98 -16.42
CA GLY A 74 14.13 -12.94 -15.79
C GLY A 74 14.59 -11.81 -16.75
N SER A 75 14.18 -11.86 -18.04
CA SER A 75 14.66 -10.91 -19.06
C SER A 75 13.83 -9.63 -19.16
N THR A 76 12.61 -9.61 -18.61
CA THR A 76 11.67 -8.48 -18.71
C THR A 76 11.92 -7.36 -17.72
N GLY A 77 12.67 -7.63 -16.64
CA GLY A 77 12.86 -6.71 -15.53
C GLY A 77 11.66 -6.56 -14.59
N HIS A 78 10.54 -7.20 -14.90
CA HIS A 78 9.36 -7.17 -14.04
C HIS A 78 9.57 -7.93 -12.73
N ARG A 79 8.85 -7.48 -11.68
CA ARG A 79 8.68 -8.19 -10.41
C ARG A 79 7.29 -8.79 -10.36
N GLU A 80 7.19 -10.03 -9.87
CA GLU A 80 5.92 -10.59 -9.44
C GLU A 80 5.38 -9.73 -8.30
N THR A 81 4.22 -9.12 -8.50
CA THR A 81 3.70 -8.05 -7.65
C THR A 81 2.21 -8.20 -7.47
N VAL A 82 1.71 -7.87 -6.29
CA VAL A 82 0.28 -7.84 -5.98
C VAL A 82 -0.18 -6.40 -5.85
N LYS A 83 -1.17 -6.02 -6.65
CA LYS A 83 -1.92 -4.77 -6.52
C LYS A 83 -2.96 -4.95 -5.43
N VAL A 84 -2.88 -4.19 -4.36
CA VAL A 84 -3.81 -4.23 -3.22
C VAL A 84 -4.65 -2.96 -3.22
N THR A 85 -5.97 -3.13 -3.34
CA THR A 85 -6.95 -2.05 -3.19
C THR A 85 -7.61 -2.16 -1.82
N TYR A 86 -7.58 -1.10 -1.01
CA TYR A 86 -8.04 -1.15 0.36
C TYR A 86 -8.84 0.10 0.77
N ASP A 87 -9.67 -0.07 1.79
CA ASP A 87 -10.43 0.99 2.45
C ASP A 87 -9.60 1.56 3.61
N PRO A 88 -9.09 2.79 3.50
CA PRO A 88 -8.23 3.38 4.53
C PRO A 88 -8.93 3.66 5.85
N SER A 89 -10.27 3.60 5.88
CA SER A 89 -11.04 3.70 7.12
C SER A 89 -11.09 2.39 7.91
N LEU A 90 -10.73 1.25 7.29
CA LEU A 90 -10.76 -0.09 7.88
C LEU A 90 -9.36 -0.66 8.12
N VAL A 91 -8.41 -0.35 7.25
CA VAL A 91 -7.01 -0.76 7.37
C VAL A 91 -6.10 0.33 6.83
N THR A 92 -5.05 0.66 7.55
CA THR A 92 -4.09 1.70 7.15
C THR A 92 -2.99 1.15 6.25
N LEU A 93 -2.36 2.04 5.47
CA LEU A 93 -1.15 1.70 4.70
C LEU A 93 -0.03 1.18 5.61
N SER A 94 0.09 1.73 6.82
CA SER A 94 1.10 1.28 7.79
C SER A 94 0.88 -0.17 8.21
N GLU A 95 -0.35 -0.55 8.57
CA GLU A 95 -0.68 -1.93 8.95
C GLU A 95 -0.43 -2.92 7.81
N LEU A 96 -0.79 -2.58 6.57
CA LEU A 96 -0.50 -3.41 5.39
C LEU A 96 1.01 -3.55 5.17
N THR A 97 1.78 -2.47 5.33
CA THR A 97 3.24 -2.47 5.17
C THR A 97 3.93 -3.27 6.26
N GLU A 98 3.49 -3.16 7.52
CA GLU A 98 4.01 -3.96 8.63
C GLU A 98 3.72 -5.46 8.43
N LEU A 99 2.51 -5.80 8.00
CA LEU A 99 2.16 -7.19 7.65
C LEU A 99 3.06 -7.72 6.53
N TYR A 100 3.27 -6.94 5.48
CA TYR A 100 4.17 -7.29 4.39
C TYR A 100 5.60 -7.56 4.91
N PHE A 101 6.20 -6.66 5.69
CA PHE A 101 7.53 -6.89 6.25
C PHE A 101 7.62 -8.13 7.14
N SER A 102 6.55 -8.47 7.86
CA SER A 102 6.51 -9.68 8.68
C SER A 102 6.48 -10.98 7.87
N SER A 103 6.12 -10.90 6.59
CA SER A 103 5.92 -12.06 5.69
C SER A 103 7.11 -12.37 4.80
N ILE A 104 8.09 -11.48 4.71
CA ILE A 104 9.26 -11.60 3.84
C ILE A 104 10.57 -11.67 4.62
N ASP A 105 11.63 -12.11 3.95
CA ASP A 105 13.01 -11.87 4.37
C ASP A 105 13.53 -10.61 3.66
N PRO A 106 13.68 -9.47 4.36
CA PRO A 106 14.10 -8.22 3.73
C PRO A 106 15.60 -8.15 3.41
N THR A 107 16.37 -9.18 3.76
CA THR A 107 17.84 -9.20 3.66
C THR A 107 18.35 -9.86 2.39
N VAL A 108 17.47 -10.51 1.62
CA VAL A 108 17.86 -11.32 0.46
C VAL A 108 17.57 -10.58 -0.85
N LYS A 109 18.47 -10.73 -1.81
CA LYS A 109 18.39 -10.10 -3.12
C LYS A 109 17.97 -11.11 -4.19
N ASN A 110 17.06 -10.68 -5.07
CA ASN A 110 16.57 -11.48 -6.20
C ASN A 110 16.09 -12.88 -5.79
N ARG A 111 15.45 -12.99 -4.65
CA ARG A 111 14.85 -14.24 -4.16
C ARG A 111 13.93 -14.00 -3.00
N GLN A 112 13.06 -14.99 -2.73
CA GLN A 112 12.32 -15.11 -1.48
C GLN A 112 12.07 -16.58 -1.20
N GLY A 113 12.53 -17.08 -0.04
CA GLY A 113 12.46 -18.50 0.26
C GLY A 113 13.18 -19.36 -0.79
N ASN A 114 12.45 -20.26 -1.44
CA ASN A 114 12.96 -21.15 -2.48
C ASN A 114 12.88 -20.55 -3.90
N ASP A 115 12.16 -19.45 -4.07
CA ASP A 115 12.00 -18.77 -5.36
C ASP A 115 13.22 -17.91 -5.64
N ILE A 116 13.97 -18.22 -6.71
CA ILE A 116 15.22 -17.58 -7.08
C ILE A 116 15.07 -16.95 -8.46
N GLY A 117 15.34 -15.65 -8.56
CA GLY A 117 15.27 -14.89 -9.79
C GLY A 117 14.92 -13.42 -9.52
N SER A 118 15.27 -12.55 -10.46
CA SER A 118 15.00 -11.11 -10.33
C SER A 118 13.51 -10.79 -10.23
N GLN A 119 12.63 -11.61 -10.81
CA GLN A 119 11.18 -11.48 -10.71
C GLN A 119 10.65 -11.67 -9.29
N TYR A 120 11.40 -12.35 -8.42
CA TYR A 120 11.06 -12.59 -7.01
C TYR A 120 11.71 -11.60 -6.04
N GLN A 121 12.29 -10.52 -6.57
CA GLN A 121 12.83 -9.43 -5.74
C GLN A 121 11.71 -8.79 -4.93
N THR A 122 11.97 -8.59 -3.62
CA THR A 122 11.04 -7.91 -2.71
C THR A 122 10.98 -6.42 -2.98
N GLY A 123 9.80 -5.84 -2.87
CA GLY A 123 9.60 -4.40 -3.08
C GLY A 123 8.22 -3.90 -2.70
N ILE A 124 8.11 -2.60 -2.48
CA ILE A 124 6.86 -1.87 -2.32
C ILE A 124 6.87 -0.73 -3.34
N TYR A 125 5.83 -0.68 -4.17
CA TYR A 125 5.71 0.35 -5.20
C TYR A 125 4.47 1.19 -4.93
N TYR A 126 4.60 2.52 -5.08
CA TYR A 126 3.56 3.49 -4.78
C TYR A 126 3.27 4.38 -5.98
N ASP A 127 2.02 4.79 -6.11
CA ASP A 127 1.52 5.65 -7.19
C ASP A 127 1.38 7.13 -6.78
N ASN A 128 1.63 7.44 -5.50
CA ASN A 128 1.60 8.80 -4.97
C ASN A 128 2.66 9.02 -3.88
N GLU A 129 3.22 10.24 -3.81
CA GLU A 129 4.32 10.55 -2.90
C GLU A 129 3.92 10.53 -1.41
N ALA A 130 2.69 10.86 -1.06
CA ALA A 130 2.24 10.81 0.33
C ALA A 130 2.28 9.37 0.89
N GLY A 131 1.86 8.37 0.08
CA GLY A 131 2.04 6.96 0.39
C GLY A 131 3.51 6.56 0.41
N GLY A 132 4.30 7.06 -0.54
CA GLY A 132 5.74 6.84 -0.60
C GLY A 132 6.47 7.29 0.66
N ASP A 133 6.12 8.45 1.23
CA ASP A 133 6.70 8.96 2.47
C ASP A 133 6.42 8.04 3.66
N VAL A 134 5.19 7.56 3.79
CA VAL A 134 4.82 6.60 4.84
C VAL A 134 5.63 5.31 4.72
N ILE A 135 5.71 4.75 3.51
CA ILE A 135 6.45 3.51 3.26
C ILE A 135 7.94 3.67 3.53
N ARG A 136 8.56 4.78 3.08
CA ARG A 136 9.98 5.07 3.36
C ARG A 136 10.27 5.13 4.85
N GLY A 137 9.40 5.81 5.62
CA GLY A 137 9.54 5.88 7.07
C GLY A 137 9.49 4.51 7.75
N LEU A 138 8.59 3.63 7.33
CA LEU A 138 8.49 2.26 7.85
C LEU A 138 9.65 1.39 7.38
N ALA A 139 10.09 1.52 6.14
CA ALA A 139 11.25 0.82 5.61
C ALA A 139 12.55 1.21 6.33
N ASP A 140 12.73 2.49 6.70
CA ASP A 140 13.87 2.95 7.48
C ASP A 140 13.87 2.36 8.90
N GLN A 141 12.70 2.19 9.52
CA GLN A 141 12.57 1.51 10.80
C GLN A 141 12.88 0.00 10.68
N GLU A 142 12.36 -0.65 9.65
CA GLU A 142 12.60 -2.07 9.39
C GLU A 142 14.08 -2.33 9.13
N LYS A 143 14.72 -1.50 8.29
CA LYS A 143 16.15 -1.58 7.97
C LYS A 143 17.06 -1.57 9.21
N GLN A 144 16.67 -0.86 10.26
CA GLN A 144 17.46 -0.81 11.51
C GLN A 144 17.51 -2.14 12.26
N LYS A 145 16.59 -3.06 11.98
CA LYS A 145 16.51 -4.38 12.61
C LYS A 145 17.41 -5.42 11.93
N HIS A 146 18.00 -5.10 10.78
CA HIS A 146 18.71 -6.05 9.93
C HIS A 146 20.12 -5.55 9.57
N SER A 147 21.05 -6.47 9.34
CA SER A 147 22.42 -6.16 8.89
C SER A 147 22.48 -5.83 7.38
N ALA A 148 21.46 -6.23 6.61
CA ALA A 148 21.29 -5.92 5.21
C ALA A 148 19.81 -5.60 4.94
N PHE A 149 19.51 -4.82 3.91
CA PHE A 149 18.14 -4.50 3.51
C PHE A 149 18.10 -4.34 2.00
N GLU A 150 17.43 -5.27 1.32
CA GLU A 150 17.39 -5.39 -0.13
C GLU A 150 16.00 -5.09 -0.72
N VAL A 151 15.04 -4.67 0.11
CA VAL A 151 13.67 -4.36 -0.36
C VAL A 151 13.67 -3.09 -1.20
N GLU A 152 13.14 -3.17 -2.41
CA GLU A 152 12.96 -2.01 -3.29
C GLU A 152 11.82 -1.13 -2.79
N ILE A 153 12.06 0.17 -2.58
CA ILE A 153 11.02 1.17 -2.28
C ILE A 153 11.07 2.21 -3.40
N LYS A 154 10.09 2.16 -4.30
CA LYS A 154 10.13 2.95 -5.55
C LYS A 154 8.73 3.42 -5.97
N PRO A 155 8.63 4.49 -6.78
CA PRO A 155 7.42 4.76 -7.54
C PRO A 155 7.04 3.56 -8.42
N LEU A 156 5.75 3.44 -8.68
CA LEU A 156 5.24 2.52 -9.68
C LEU A 156 5.41 3.13 -11.07
N ASP A 157 6.18 2.49 -11.93
CA ASP A 157 6.33 2.90 -13.34
C ASP A 157 5.24 2.28 -14.23
N ASN A 158 4.98 0.98 -14.04
CA ASN A 158 3.94 0.24 -14.76
C ASN A 158 3.47 -0.98 -13.96
N PHE A 159 2.26 -1.45 -14.27
CA PHE A 159 1.70 -2.68 -13.74
C PHE A 159 0.80 -3.35 -14.79
N TRP A 160 1.01 -4.63 -14.99
CA TRP A 160 0.24 -5.49 -15.88
C TRP A 160 -0.36 -6.64 -15.08
N ASN A 161 -1.67 -6.87 -15.21
CA ASN A 161 -2.31 -8.01 -14.53
C ASN A 161 -1.70 -9.32 -15.06
N ALA A 162 -1.48 -10.29 -14.18
CA ALA A 162 -1.17 -11.63 -14.60
C ALA A 162 -2.38 -12.27 -15.29
N GLU A 163 -2.10 -13.34 -16.04
CA GLU A 163 -3.13 -14.13 -16.71
C GLU A 163 -3.96 -14.90 -15.68
N ASP A 164 -5.22 -15.18 -15.98
CA ASP A 164 -6.07 -16.08 -15.19
C ASP A 164 -5.58 -17.54 -15.36
N TYR A 165 -5.36 -18.24 -14.23
CA TYR A 165 -4.93 -19.64 -14.20
C TYR A 165 -5.95 -20.51 -13.48
#